data_bcdbcc9e926c700793818a3a71ead880
#
_entry.id   bcdbcc9e926c700793818a3a71ead880
#
_cell.length_a   1.000
_cell.length_b   1.000
_cell.length_c   1.000
_cell.angle_alpha   90.00
_cell.angle_beta   90.00
_cell.angle_gamma   90.00
#
_symmetry.space_group_name_H-M   'P 1'
#
loop_
_entity.id
_entity.type
_entity.pdbx_description
1 polymer ?
#
loop_
_entity_poly.entity_id
_entity_poly.type
_entity_poly.pdbx_seq_one_letter_code
_entity_poly.pdbx_strand_id
1 'polypeptide(L)'
;MDNKTILNNRWNYTDLKLKDYLRIYKKTNLKTQDNIQDIFNGIDFNYMDLNKPISNNQRKKLSRVVDEWKQLELLKGYFEYKVIEILNERYITNQEMLSILLWGAFVKERSQLDEYEEVLFTEIGQDLYKQGIDEIKPTKKKKWSLTWEYIWSMLCLPNVKGSSWITYIEALALTNAQDIERQTIIQLQQNKKPNIEDDVFKNILKKQQNRYISINDDKISGALDSQVVEIANKSLLKAGEDVGQKKLRARFIAEIDDRTTKMCDGMNGMLFYVNDWNRFYRYSDDDKRDVLYTIKGLEVGANLPPINNHFHYCRSTITYLTEMKYNELIAEYNQLKRIIPSEVPESLEEYAKLRYNNSNYYEEIKLKEEIGKHYKKDLEIGEKKKTLSFNSYYEKVNDTREYLRNVQAKDFGTIGEIKLHTIDRMIDRNITKEDIKNILEDPTNHWYSPINNSEVFFKDKKMVAIDIEELSVKTAYKGRGKKNE
;
A
#
# COMPACT_ATOMS: atom_id res chain seq x y z
N MET A 1 -0.50 -12.51 -7.34
CA MET A 1 0.35 -11.41 -6.81
C MET A 1 -0.10 -11.19 -5.38
N ASP A 2 0.84 -11.17 -4.44
CA ASP A 2 0.55 -10.91 -3.02
C ASP A 2 0.25 -9.42 -2.79
N ASN A 3 -0.30 -9.11 -1.61
CA ASN A 3 -0.73 -7.75 -1.27
C ASN A 3 0.45 -6.77 -1.24
N LYS A 4 1.60 -7.20 -0.74
CA LYS A 4 2.80 -6.35 -0.64
C LYS A 4 3.30 -5.91 -2.01
N THR A 5 3.33 -6.82 -2.97
CA THR A 5 3.73 -6.52 -4.36
C THR A 5 2.76 -5.53 -5.00
N ILE A 6 1.44 -5.69 -4.79
CA ILE A 6 0.43 -4.76 -5.33
C ILE A 6 0.61 -3.38 -4.72
N LEU A 7 0.75 -3.28 -3.40
CA LEU A 7 0.97 -2.00 -2.70
C LEU A 7 2.24 -1.31 -3.20
N ASN A 8 3.36 -2.05 -3.25
CA ASN A 8 4.63 -1.48 -3.70
C ASN A 8 4.54 -0.95 -5.13
N ASN A 9 3.93 -1.68 -6.05
CA ASN A 9 3.80 -1.22 -7.44
C ASN A 9 2.94 0.05 -7.55
N ARG A 10 1.89 0.17 -6.76
CA ARG A 10 1.00 1.34 -6.77
C ARG A 10 1.64 2.55 -6.10
N TRP A 11 2.14 2.36 -4.89
CA TRP A 11 2.61 3.49 -4.09
C TRP A 11 4.00 3.97 -4.49
N ASN A 12 4.90 3.10 -4.97
CA ASN A 12 6.20 3.55 -5.49
C ASN A 12 6.05 4.52 -6.66
N TYR A 13 5.10 4.27 -7.58
CA TYR A 13 4.81 5.20 -8.66
C TYR A 13 4.25 6.52 -8.12
N THR A 14 3.27 6.44 -7.24
CA THR A 14 2.63 7.61 -6.61
C THR A 14 3.65 8.43 -5.81
N ASP A 15 4.50 7.78 -5.03
CA ASP A 15 5.56 8.43 -4.25
C ASP A 15 6.60 9.11 -5.14
N LEU A 16 6.93 8.52 -6.28
CA LEU A 16 7.83 9.14 -7.25
C LEU A 16 7.24 10.46 -7.78
N LYS A 17 5.97 10.46 -8.18
CA LYS A 17 5.26 11.66 -8.64
C LYS A 17 5.15 12.73 -7.55
N LEU A 18 4.86 12.33 -6.31
CA LEU A 18 4.84 13.24 -5.16
C LEU A 18 6.22 13.84 -4.85
N LYS A 19 7.30 13.07 -4.98
CA LYS A 19 8.68 13.58 -4.81
C LYS A 19 9.04 14.61 -5.88
N ASP A 20 8.62 14.41 -7.13
CA ASP A 20 8.82 15.38 -8.19
C ASP A 20 7.99 16.65 -7.95
N TYR A 21 6.74 16.50 -7.56
CA TYR A 21 5.90 17.65 -7.17
C TYR A 21 6.49 18.40 -5.97
N LEU A 22 7.04 17.73 -4.97
CA LEU A 22 7.67 18.39 -3.82
C LEU A 22 8.83 19.32 -4.24
N ARG A 23 9.56 18.98 -5.29
CA ARG A 23 10.61 19.87 -5.82
C ARG A 23 10.02 21.16 -6.37
N ILE A 24 8.88 21.06 -7.07
CA ILE A 24 8.12 22.21 -7.58
C ILE A 24 7.61 23.05 -6.41
N TYR A 25 6.97 22.41 -5.44
CA TYR A 25 6.46 23.06 -4.24
C TYR A 25 7.55 23.85 -3.50
N LYS A 26 8.71 23.22 -3.26
CA LYS A 26 9.85 23.92 -2.61
C LYS A 26 10.30 25.14 -3.38
N LYS A 27 10.39 25.05 -4.72
CA LYS A 27 10.77 26.19 -5.56
C LYS A 27 9.73 27.31 -5.50
N THR A 28 8.45 26.97 -5.52
CA THR A 28 7.36 27.96 -5.42
C THR A 28 7.34 28.62 -4.04
N ASN A 29 7.52 27.84 -2.98
CA ASN A 29 7.59 28.35 -1.60
C ASN A 29 8.77 29.32 -1.41
N LEU A 30 9.94 29.05 -2.00
CA LEU A 30 11.06 30.02 -1.96
C LEU A 30 10.68 31.35 -2.63
N LYS A 31 10.01 31.32 -3.79
CA LYS A 31 9.51 32.55 -4.43
C LYS A 31 8.51 33.31 -3.56
N THR A 32 7.66 32.58 -2.83
CA THR A 32 6.72 33.20 -1.89
C THR A 32 7.45 33.88 -0.74
N GLN A 33 8.52 33.25 -0.22
CA GLN A 33 9.39 33.86 0.79
C GLN A 33 10.06 35.14 0.25
N ASP A 34 10.58 35.12 -0.97
CA ASP A 34 11.15 36.30 -1.62
C ASP A 34 10.10 37.39 -1.76
N ASN A 35 8.89 37.09 -2.21
CA ASN A 35 7.80 38.06 -2.33
C ASN A 35 7.42 38.68 -0.97
N ILE A 36 7.38 37.88 0.10
CA ILE A 36 7.12 38.39 1.46
C ILE A 36 8.26 39.28 1.92
N GLN A 37 9.51 38.93 1.66
CA GLN A 37 10.66 39.76 1.99
C GLN A 37 10.65 41.07 1.22
N ASP A 38 10.23 41.08 -0.05
CA ASP A 38 10.07 42.32 -0.85
C ASP A 38 8.99 43.21 -0.27
N ILE A 39 7.88 42.64 0.23
CA ILE A 39 6.85 43.39 0.97
C ILE A 39 7.47 44.01 2.21
N PHE A 40 8.25 43.27 2.99
CA PHE A 40 8.92 43.78 4.18
C PHE A 40 9.95 44.90 3.87
N ASN A 41 10.65 44.77 2.74
CA ASN A 41 11.63 45.77 2.32
C ASN A 41 10.96 47.03 1.75
N GLY A 42 9.78 46.90 1.12
CA GLY A 42 9.03 48.00 0.50
C GLY A 42 8.25 48.89 1.47
N ILE A 43 8.14 48.48 2.74
CA ILE A 43 7.41 49.19 3.78
C ILE A 43 8.41 49.87 4.75
N ASP A 44 8.27 51.16 4.98
CA ASP A 44 9.03 51.84 6.02
C ASP A 44 8.36 51.66 7.37
N PHE A 45 8.75 50.60 8.08
CA PHE A 45 8.20 50.26 9.38
C PHE A 45 8.54 51.20 10.51
N ASN A 46 9.56 52.06 10.36
CA ASN A 46 9.98 53.03 11.42
C ASN A 46 8.93 54.11 11.67
N TYR A 47 8.09 54.36 10.66
CA TYR A 47 7.03 55.36 10.71
C TYR A 47 5.62 54.78 10.53
N MET A 48 5.49 53.48 10.56
CA MET A 48 4.21 52.78 10.32
C MET A 48 3.41 52.63 11.61
N ASP A 49 2.43 53.47 11.80
CA ASP A 49 1.37 53.23 12.78
C ASP A 49 0.31 52.31 12.15
N LEU A 50 0.20 51.07 12.65
CA LEU A 50 -0.67 50.04 12.10
C LEU A 50 -2.15 50.47 12.05
N ASN A 51 -2.59 51.31 13.01
CA ASN A 51 -3.98 51.78 13.12
C ASN A 51 -4.29 52.99 12.26
N LYS A 52 -3.27 53.63 11.70
CA LYS A 52 -3.51 54.81 10.83
C LYS A 52 -4.04 54.42 9.46
N PRO A 53 -5.00 55.22 8.93
CA PRO A 53 -5.43 55.07 7.54
C PRO A 53 -4.28 55.28 6.55
N ILE A 54 -4.27 54.45 5.50
CA ILE A 54 -3.33 54.62 4.38
C ILE A 54 -3.67 55.89 3.58
N SER A 55 -2.67 56.44 2.94
CA SER A 55 -2.86 57.59 2.03
C SER A 55 -3.67 57.18 0.79
N ASN A 56 -4.32 58.15 0.16
CA ASN A 56 -5.05 57.97 -1.10
C ASN A 56 -4.17 57.37 -2.21
N ASN A 57 -2.88 57.69 -2.21
CA ASN A 57 -1.94 57.16 -3.19
C ASN A 57 -1.65 55.66 -2.93
N GLN A 58 -1.48 55.28 -1.67
CA GLN A 58 -1.32 53.86 -1.27
C GLN A 58 -2.59 53.08 -1.57
N ARG A 59 -3.78 53.65 -1.29
CA ARG A 59 -5.07 53.01 -1.62
C ARG A 59 -5.19 52.75 -3.13
N LYS A 60 -4.85 53.73 -3.98
CA LYS A 60 -4.87 53.55 -5.43
C LYS A 60 -3.89 52.49 -5.90
N LYS A 61 -2.69 52.39 -5.29
CA LYS A 61 -1.73 51.33 -5.59
C LYS A 61 -2.26 49.96 -5.18
N LEU A 62 -2.83 49.85 -3.99
CA LEU A 62 -3.42 48.60 -3.50
C LEU A 62 -4.57 48.13 -4.39
N SER A 63 -5.49 49.02 -4.77
CA SER A 63 -6.58 48.70 -5.69
C SER A 63 -6.08 48.17 -7.03
N ARG A 64 -5.03 48.75 -7.60
CA ARG A 64 -4.43 48.28 -8.86
C ARG A 64 -3.87 46.88 -8.73
N VAL A 65 -3.18 46.58 -7.65
CA VAL A 65 -2.65 45.25 -7.37
C VAL A 65 -3.80 44.22 -7.26
N VAL A 66 -4.86 44.57 -6.57
CA VAL A 66 -6.04 43.67 -6.42
C VAL A 66 -6.79 43.51 -7.75
N ASP A 67 -6.92 44.59 -8.54
CA ASP A 67 -7.52 44.51 -9.89
C ASP A 67 -6.70 43.61 -10.82
N GLU A 68 -5.36 43.65 -10.74
CA GLU A 68 -4.48 42.75 -11.45
C GLU A 68 -4.72 41.30 -11.02
N TRP A 69 -4.85 41.00 -9.71
CA TRP A 69 -5.18 39.69 -9.23
C TRP A 69 -6.53 39.17 -9.72
N LYS A 70 -7.55 40.06 -9.81
CA LYS A 70 -8.85 39.68 -10.38
C LYS A 70 -8.75 39.34 -11.87
N GLN A 71 -8.00 40.16 -12.64
CA GLN A 71 -7.78 39.86 -14.07
C GLN A 71 -7.06 38.55 -14.32
N LEU A 72 -6.18 38.15 -13.42
CA LEU A 72 -5.46 36.88 -13.47
C LEU A 72 -6.24 35.72 -12.80
N GLU A 73 -7.49 35.93 -12.42
CA GLU A 73 -8.34 34.94 -11.73
C GLU A 73 -7.69 34.36 -10.46
N LEU A 74 -6.82 35.13 -9.81
CA LEU A 74 -6.11 34.69 -8.61
C LEU A 74 -6.96 34.77 -7.34
N LEU A 75 -7.97 35.65 -7.34
CA LEU A 75 -8.89 35.86 -6.21
C LEU A 75 -10.11 34.96 -6.38
N LYS A 76 -10.29 34.04 -5.45
CA LYS A 76 -11.43 33.08 -5.43
C LYS A 76 -11.96 32.89 -4.00
N GLY A 77 -13.23 32.56 -3.90
CA GLY A 77 -13.86 32.10 -2.67
C GLY A 77 -13.78 33.08 -1.50
N TYR A 78 -13.46 32.57 -0.32
CA TYR A 78 -13.40 33.34 0.92
C TYR A 78 -12.35 34.48 0.87
N PHE A 79 -11.28 34.25 0.14
CA PHE A 79 -10.20 35.21 0.02
C PHE A 79 -10.63 36.45 -0.75
N GLU A 80 -11.32 36.26 -1.88
CA GLU A 80 -11.92 37.36 -2.65
C GLU A 80 -12.90 38.15 -1.81
N TYR A 81 -13.78 37.45 -1.09
CA TYR A 81 -14.75 38.10 -0.20
C TYR A 81 -14.06 39.03 0.81
N LYS A 82 -13.03 38.55 1.51
CA LYS A 82 -12.31 39.33 2.53
C LYS A 82 -11.55 40.54 1.96
N VAL A 83 -10.92 40.38 0.81
CA VAL A 83 -10.22 41.50 0.14
C VAL A 83 -11.22 42.59 -0.31
N ILE A 84 -12.36 42.16 -0.87
CA ILE A 84 -13.40 43.10 -1.30
C ILE A 84 -14.03 43.79 -0.08
N GLU A 85 -14.29 43.08 1.01
CA GLU A 85 -14.80 43.66 2.27
C GLU A 85 -13.90 44.83 2.73
N ILE A 86 -12.58 44.63 2.83
CA ILE A 86 -11.63 45.63 3.26
C ILE A 86 -11.56 46.83 2.25
N LEU A 87 -11.53 46.56 0.94
CA LEU A 87 -11.45 47.59 -0.07
C LEU A 87 -12.69 48.48 -0.10
N ASN A 88 -13.83 47.99 0.31
CA ASN A 88 -15.08 48.75 0.39
C ASN A 88 -15.19 49.62 1.65
N GLU A 89 -14.30 49.43 2.63
CA GLU A 89 -14.27 50.31 3.79
C GLU A 89 -13.90 51.75 3.45
N ARG A 90 -14.46 52.70 4.21
CA ARG A 90 -14.17 54.13 4.03
C ARG A 90 -12.68 54.43 4.23
N TYR A 91 -12.07 53.79 5.20
CA TYR A 91 -10.68 53.96 5.54
C TYR A 91 -10.04 52.60 5.66
N ILE A 92 -8.97 52.34 4.93
CA ILE A 92 -8.14 51.16 5.03
C ILE A 92 -6.96 51.51 5.92
N THR A 93 -6.70 50.74 6.94
CA THR A 93 -5.54 50.92 7.83
C THR A 93 -4.26 50.34 7.22
N ASN A 94 -3.11 50.73 7.75
CA ASN A 94 -1.82 50.18 7.38
C ASN A 94 -1.77 48.67 7.67
N GLN A 95 -2.42 48.21 8.75
CA GLN A 95 -2.51 46.77 9.06
C GLN A 95 -3.29 46.01 7.97
N GLU A 96 -4.46 46.52 7.58
CA GLU A 96 -5.27 45.86 6.54
C GLU A 96 -4.58 45.88 5.16
N MET A 97 -3.85 46.91 4.84
CA MET A 97 -3.01 46.96 3.64
C MET A 97 -1.92 45.86 3.71
N LEU A 98 -1.23 45.72 4.84
CA LEU A 98 -0.23 44.71 5.05
C LEU A 98 -0.84 43.30 4.92
N SER A 99 -2.01 43.08 5.53
CA SER A 99 -2.76 41.82 5.42
C SER A 99 -3.03 41.45 3.97
N ILE A 100 -3.59 42.38 3.16
CA ILE A 100 -3.88 42.11 1.74
C ILE A 100 -2.60 41.76 0.99
N LEU A 101 -1.51 42.53 1.19
CA LEU A 101 -0.25 42.25 0.48
C LEU A 101 0.35 40.88 0.83
N LEU A 102 0.37 40.50 2.11
CA LEU A 102 0.84 39.20 2.56
C LEU A 102 -0.05 38.08 2.02
N TRP A 103 -1.36 38.25 2.07
CA TRP A 103 -2.31 37.30 1.50
C TRP A 103 -2.06 37.10 0.01
N GLY A 104 -1.80 38.17 -0.74
CA GLY A 104 -1.51 38.09 -2.17
C GLY A 104 -0.29 37.28 -2.52
N ALA A 105 0.73 37.23 -1.64
CA ALA A 105 1.88 36.36 -1.84
C ALA A 105 1.47 34.87 -1.85
N PHE A 106 0.62 34.44 -0.92
CA PHE A 106 0.12 33.08 -0.85
C PHE A 106 -0.90 32.73 -1.93
N VAL A 107 -1.69 33.69 -2.39
CA VAL A 107 -2.61 33.50 -3.53
C VAL A 107 -1.84 33.25 -4.83
N LYS A 108 -0.76 33.99 -5.07
CA LYS A 108 0.13 33.74 -6.21
C LYS A 108 0.79 32.36 -6.14
N GLU A 109 1.25 31.95 -4.95
CA GLU A 109 1.78 30.62 -4.74
C GLU A 109 0.74 29.56 -5.11
N ARG A 110 -0.47 29.71 -4.56
CA ARG A 110 -1.54 28.73 -4.78
C ARG A 110 -1.89 28.61 -6.26
N SER A 111 -2.07 29.70 -6.97
CA SER A 111 -2.37 29.69 -8.39
C SER A 111 -1.29 28.95 -9.22
N GLN A 112 -0.01 29.11 -8.88
CA GLN A 112 1.06 28.39 -9.55
C GLN A 112 1.01 26.89 -9.25
N LEU A 113 0.63 26.49 -8.03
CA LEU A 113 0.53 25.09 -7.64
C LEU A 113 -0.69 24.40 -8.24
N ASP A 114 -1.79 25.11 -8.48
CA ASP A 114 -3.02 24.54 -9.05
C ASP A 114 -2.77 23.86 -10.40
N GLU A 115 -2.01 24.49 -11.29
CA GLU A 115 -1.66 23.89 -12.60
C GLU A 115 -0.86 22.59 -12.46
N TYR A 116 0.09 22.56 -11.53
CA TYR A 116 0.90 21.36 -11.29
C TYR A 116 0.11 20.26 -10.59
N GLU A 117 -0.84 20.61 -9.71
CA GLU A 117 -1.74 19.65 -9.07
C GLU A 117 -2.71 19.03 -10.09
N GLU A 118 -3.22 19.81 -11.03
CA GLU A 118 -4.05 19.31 -12.12
C GLU A 118 -3.32 18.22 -12.91
N VAL A 119 -2.06 18.46 -13.29
CA VAL A 119 -1.23 17.47 -13.97
C VAL A 119 -1.00 16.24 -13.09
N LEU A 120 -0.59 16.45 -11.84
CA LEU A 120 -0.32 15.37 -10.88
C LEU A 120 -1.53 14.48 -10.69
N PHE A 121 -2.70 15.07 -10.41
CA PHE A 121 -3.93 14.33 -10.16
C PHE A 121 -4.45 13.60 -11.41
N THR A 122 -4.29 14.24 -12.58
CA THR A 122 -4.67 13.63 -13.86
C THR A 122 -3.81 12.41 -14.18
N GLU A 123 -2.49 12.52 -14.07
CA GLU A 123 -1.59 11.42 -14.35
C GLU A 123 -1.84 10.24 -13.41
N ILE A 124 -1.92 10.49 -12.11
CA ILE A 124 -2.16 9.45 -11.11
C ILE A 124 -3.55 8.82 -11.33
N GLY A 125 -4.57 9.63 -11.52
CA GLY A 125 -5.93 9.15 -11.76
C GLY A 125 -6.03 8.27 -12.98
N GLN A 126 -5.47 8.70 -14.11
CA GLN A 126 -5.49 7.94 -15.36
C GLN A 126 -4.70 6.62 -15.28
N ASP A 127 -3.53 6.64 -14.62
CA ASP A 127 -2.71 5.45 -14.48
C ASP A 127 -3.38 4.40 -13.59
N LEU A 128 -3.96 4.81 -12.45
CA LEU A 128 -4.66 3.87 -11.57
C LEU A 128 -5.97 3.38 -12.20
N TYR A 129 -6.68 4.22 -12.93
CA TYR A 129 -7.84 3.80 -13.71
C TYR A 129 -7.44 2.73 -14.74
N LYS A 130 -6.36 2.94 -15.49
CA LYS A 130 -5.84 1.98 -16.45
C LYS A 130 -5.43 0.67 -15.78
N GLN A 131 -4.74 0.73 -14.64
CA GLN A 131 -4.42 -0.47 -13.86
C GLN A 131 -5.69 -1.25 -13.47
N GLY A 132 -6.74 -0.56 -13.03
CA GLY A 132 -8.04 -1.18 -12.75
C GLY A 132 -8.63 -1.90 -13.96
N ILE A 133 -8.63 -1.28 -15.13
CA ILE A 133 -9.08 -1.90 -16.38
C ILE A 133 -8.24 -3.13 -16.74
N ASP A 134 -6.91 -3.05 -16.60
CA ASP A 134 -5.99 -4.14 -16.89
C ASP A 134 -6.18 -5.33 -15.94
N GLU A 135 -6.52 -5.07 -14.68
CA GLU A 135 -6.85 -6.12 -13.70
C GLU A 135 -8.17 -6.83 -14.01
N ILE A 136 -9.20 -6.08 -14.46
CA ILE A 136 -10.54 -6.61 -14.79
C ILE A 136 -10.51 -7.36 -16.11
N LYS A 137 -9.70 -6.95 -17.08
CA LYS A 137 -9.60 -7.52 -18.43
C LYS A 137 -10.97 -7.61 -19.12
N PRO A 138 -11.66 -6.50 -19.38
CA PRO A 138 -12.99 -6.52 -19.96
C PRO A 138 -12.96 -7.15 -21.36
N THR A 139 -13.98 -7.95 -21.67
CA THR A 139 -14.10 -8.62 -22.97
C THR A 139 -14.44 -7.65 -24.12
N LYS A 140 -15.04 -6.51 -23.80
CA LYS A 140 -15.40 -5.49 -24.80
C LYS A 140 -14.21 -4.61 -25.12
N LYS A 141 -13.87 -4.52 -26.40
CA LYS A 141 -12.89 -3.56 -26.92
C LYS A 141 -13.52 -2.16 -26.94
N LYS A 142 -13.39 -1.41 -25.87
CA LYS A 142 -13.79 0.00 -25.75
C LYS A 142 -12.54 0.80 -25.38
N LYS A 143 -12.43 2.05 -25.85
CA LYS A 143 -11.39 2.97 -25.36
C LYS A 143 -11.82 3.43 -23.97
N TRP A 144 -11.09 2.96 -22.97
CA TRP A 144 -11.31 3.32 -21.57
C TRP A 144 -10.40 4.50 -21.23
N SER A 145 -10.95 5.56 -20.67
CA SER A 145 -10.18 6.72 -20.23
C SER A 145 -10.89 7.44 -19.10
N LEU A 146 -10.14 7.93 -18.15
CA LEU A 146 -10.62 8.81 -17.09
C LEU A 146 -10.48 10.26 -17.58
N THR A 147 -11.50 11.10 -17.36
CA THR A 147 -11.47 12.50 -17.76
C THR A 147 -11.09 13.40 -16.59
N TRP A 148 -10.57 14.60 -16.91
CA TRP A 148 -10.28 15.62 -15.92
C TRP A 148 -11.55 16.05 -15.16
N GLU A 149 -12.68 16.19 -15.85
CA GLU A 149 -13.94 16.57 -15.23
C GLU A 149 -14.36 15.61 -14.12
N TYR A 150 -14.09 14.32 -14.29
CA TYR A 150 -14.34 13.36 -13.22
C TYR A 150 -13.40 13.57 -12.03
N ILE A 151 -12.10 13.77 -12.26
CA ILE A 151 -11.12 14.08 -11.20
C ILE A 151 -11.50 15.38 -10.51
N TRP A 152 -11.83 16.41 -11.25
CA TRP A 152 -12.29 17.68 -10.71
C TRP A 152 -13.53 17.52 -9.82
N SER A 153 -14.50 16.70 -10.26
CA SER A 153 -15.67 16.42 -9.42
C SER A 153 -15.29 15.79 -8.08
N MET A 154 -14.28 14.92 -8.05
CA MET A 154 -13.76 14.34 -6.80
C MET A 154 -13.13 15.39 -5.88
N LEU A 155 -12.40 16.35 -6.44
CA LEU A 155 -11.77 17.44 -5.68
C LEU A 155 -12.79 18.42 -5.08
N CYS A 156 -13.95 18.56 -5.74
CA CYS A 156 -15.07 19.38 -5.28
C CYS A 156 -15.95 18.72 -4.22
N LEU A 157 -15.91 17.37 -4.11
CA LEU A 157 -16.72 16.66 -3.14
C LEU A 157 -16.17 16.84 -1.73
N PRO A 158 -17.03 17.13 -0.72
CA PRO A 158 -16.58 17.19 0.64
C PRO A 158 -16.13 15.79 1.12
N ASN A 159 -15.02 15.75 1.83
CA ASN A 159 -14.55 14.59 2.55
C ASN A 159 -15.39 14.35 3.81
N VAL A 160 -15.09 13.31 4.56
CA VAL A 160 -15.77 13.00 5.83
C VAL A 160 -15.69 14.09 6.91
N LYS A 161 -14.82 15.11 6.74
CA LYS A 161 -14.77 16.31 7.60
C LYS A 161 -15.63 17.46 7.07
N GLY A 162 -16.33 17.26 5.96
CA GLY A 162 -17.16 18.28 5.34
C GLY A 162 -16.42 19.30 4.49
N SER A 163 -15.12 19.14 4.26
CA SER A 163 -14.29 20.02 3.42
C SER A 163 -13.91 19.33 2.13
N SER A 164 -14.09 20.00 0.99
CA SER A 164 -13.50 19.57 -0.28
C SER A 164 -11.99 19.87 -0.30
N TRP A 165 -11.26 19.25 -1.23
CA TRP A 165 -9.84 19.58 -1.42
C TRP A 165 -9.65 21.07 -1.68
N ILE A 166 -10.44 21.64 -2.56
CA ILE A 166 -10.35 23.04 -2.95
C ILE A 166 -10.54 23.95 -1.74
N THR A 167 -11.61 23.75 -0.97
CA THR A 167 -11.88 24.57 0.22
C THR A 167 -10.84 24.36 1.32
N TYR A 168 -10.30 23.16 1.45
CA TYR A 168 -9.23 22.87 2.41
C TYR A 168 -7.94 23.63 2.07
N ILE A 169 -7.53 23.61 0.80
CA ILE A 169 -6.30 24.27 0.35
C ILE A 169 -6.40 25.77 0.43
N GLU A 170 -7.55 26.37 0.08
CA GLU A 170 -7.81 27.79 0.27
C GLU A 170 -7.72 28.18 1.75
N ALA A 171 -8.34 27.39 2.63
CA ALA A 171 -8.27 27.63 4.08
C ALA A 171 -6.83 27.48 4.63
N LEU A 172 -6.05 26.54 4.10
CA LEU A 172 -4.65 26.36 4.47
C LEU A 172 -3.80 27.57 4.06
N ALA A 173 -3.95 28.06 2.82
CA ALA A 173 -3.25 29.24 2.32
C ALA A 173 -3.59 30.49 3.15
N LEU A 174 -4.86 30.69 3.48
CA LEU A 174 -5.30 31.78 4.34
C LEU A 174 -4.70 31.68 5.75
N THR A 175 -4.72 30.49 6.36
CA THR A 175 -4.12 30.27 7.68
C THR A 175 -2.64 30.60 7.68
N ASN A 176 -1.94 30.20 6.62
CA ASN A 176 -0.53 30.48 6.43
C ASN A 176 -0.25 31.99 6.40
N ALA A 177 -1.04 32.72 5.61
CA ALA A 177 -0.94 34.16 5.50
C ALA A 177 -1.22 34.84 6.84
N GLN A 178 -2.23 34.40 7.57
CA GLN A 178 -2.58 34.95 8.89
C GLN A 178 -1.51 34.69 9.96
N ASP A 179 -0.86 33.50 9.93
CA ASP A 179 0.22 33.19 10.87
C ASP A 179 1.44 34.12 10.61
N ILE A 180 1.80 34.35 9.34
CA ILE A 180 2.88 35.29 8.97
C ILE A 180 2.49 36.70 9.35
N GLU A 181 1.27 37.15 9.04
CA GLU A 181 0.76 38.46 9.39
C GLU A 181 0.83 38.71 10.91
N ARG A 182 0.31 37.82 11.71
CA ARG A 182 0.33 37.90 13.18
C ARG A 182 1.75 38.07 13.69
N GLN A 183 2.69 37.28 13.19
CA GLN A 183 4.08 37.37 13.59
C GLN A 183 4.74 38.68 13.18
N THR A 184 4.40 39.15 11.99
CA THR A 184 4.85 40.46 11.49
C THR A 184 4.39 41.58 12.43
N ILE A 185 3.10 41.59 12.81
CA ILE A 185 2.53 42.60 13.72
C ILE A 185 3.23 42.55 15.09
N ILE A 186 3.49 41.33 15.64
CA ILE A 186 4.22 41.19 16.91
C ILE A 186 5.62 41.75 16.84
N GLN A 187 6.37 41.55 15.77
CA GLN A 187 7.70 42.13 15.60
C GLN A 187 7.65 43.64 15.49
N LEU A 188 6.69 44.19 14.75
CA LEU A 188 6.49 45.63 14.64
C LEU A 188 6.17 46.29 15.99
N GLN A 189 5.30 45.67 16.77
CA GLN A 189 4.98 46.10 18.14
C GLN A 189 6.22 46.11 19.07
N GLN A 190 7.18 45.23 18.78
CA GLN A 190 8.47 45.16 19.50
C GLN A 190 9.54 46.12 18.91
N ASN A 191 9.17 47.00 17.98
CA ASN A 191 10.07 47.86 17.22
C ASN A 191 11.18 47.11 16.46
N LYS A 192 10.88 45.89 16.00
CA LYS A 192 11.78 45.07 15.19
C LYS A 192 11.35 45.11 13.73
N LYS A 193 12.30 45.26 12.82
CA LYS A 193 12.03 45.12 11.38
C LYS A 193 11.81 43.63 11.06
N PRO A 194 10.65 43.26 10.47
CA PRO A 194 10.41 41.86 10.08
C PRO A 194 11.40 41.38 9.03
N ASN A 195 11.88 40.15 9.21
CA ASN A 195 12.76 39.46 8.27
C ASN A 195 12.30 38.02 8.13
N ILE A 196 11.96 37.60 6.92
CA ILE A 196 11.47 36.23 6.66
C ILE A 196 12.50 35.14 7.03
N GLU A 197 13.77 35.53 7.07
CA GLU A 197 14.88 34.62 7.47
C GLU A 197 14.96 34.38 8.97
N ASP A 198 14.21 35.09 9.80
CA ASP A 198 14.16 34.87 11.23
C ASP A 198 13.57 33.48 11.54
N ASP A 199 14.10 32.81 12.55
CA ASP A 199 13.72 31.44 12.94
C ASP A 199 12.21 31.28 13.18
N VAL A 200 11.54 32.34 13.66
CA VAL A 200 10.10 32.32 13.90
C VAL A 200 9.33 32.12 12.59
N PHE A 201 9.66 32.89 11.55
CA PHE A 201 9.03 32.75 10.24
C PHE A 201 9.41 31.42 9.58
N LYS A 202 10.67 31.02 9.64
CA LYS A 202 11.11 29.71 9.14
C LYS A 202 10.35 28.56 9.77
N ASN A 203 10.11 28.62 11.08
CA ASN A 203 9.34 27.60 11.79
C ASN A 203 7.86 27.57 11.35
N ILE A 204 7.25 28.74 11.13
CA ILE A 204 5.89 28.85 10.58
C ILE A 204 5.85 28.17 9.20
N LEU A 205 6.71 28.60 8.28
CA LEU A 205 6.76 28.06 6.91
C LEU A 205 7.03 26.55 6.88
N LYS A 206 7.95 26.07 7.71
CA LYS A 206 8.22 24.64 7.83
C LYS A 206 7.01 23.85 8.35
N LYS A 207 6.31 24.37 9.36
CA LYS A 207 5.09 23.75 9.89
C LYS A 207 3.99 23.69 8.82
N GLN A 208 3.84 24.74 8.04
CA GLN A 208 2.89 24.82 6.94
C GLN A 208 3.22 23.83 5.83
N GLN A 209 4.49 23.76 5.42
CA GLN A 209 4.97 22.76 4.46
C GLN A 209 4.64 21.35 4.94
N ASN A 210 4.93 21.02 6.19
CA ASN A 210 4.67 19.69 6.74
C ASN A 210 3.17 19.33 6.77
N ARG A 211 2.28 20.30 6.94
CA ARG A 211 0.83 20.09 6.82
C ARG A 211 0.39 19.76 5.40
N TYR A 212 1.03 20.39 4.43
CA TYR A 212 0.70 20.21 3.02
C TYR A 212 1.37 18.96 2.45
N ILE A 213 2.69 18.87 2.55
CA ILE A 213 3.49 17.72 2.13
C ILE A 213 4.80 17.66 2.91
N SER A 214 5.15 16.49 3.42
CA SER A 214 6.38 16.23 4.16
C SER A 214 6.98 14.89 3.76
N ILE A 215 8.30 14.76 3.85
CA ILE A 215 9.03 13.49 3.72
C ILE A 215 9.86 13.31 4.98
N ASN A 216 9.54 12.28 5.76
CA ASN A 216 10.27 11.87 6.94
C ASN A 216 10.63 10.39 6.79
N ASP A 217 11.91 10.05 6.92
CA ASP A 217 12.40 8.66 6.81
C ASP A 217 11.88 7.92 5.57
N ASP A 218 11.98 8.59 4.40
CA ASP A 218 11.45 8.14 3.10
C ASP A 218 9.92 7.99 3.01
N LYS A 219 9.18 8.30 4.09
CA LYS A 219 7.72 8.28 4.10
C LYS A 219 7.16 9.66 3.74
N ILE A 220 6.32 9.69 2.72
CA ILE A 220 5.57 10.88 2.35
C ILE A 220 4.33 10.98 3.24
N SER A 221 4.01 12.19 3.66
CA SER A 221 2.85 12.49 4.49
C SER A 221 2.34 13.90 4.20
N GLY A 222 1.12 14.21 4.64
CA GLY A 222 0.50 15.51 4.46
C GLY A 222 -0.85 15.43 3.74
N ALA A 223 -1.48 16.58 3.59
CA ALA A 223 -2.80 16.65 2.96
C ALA A 223 -2.76 16.20 1.50
N LEU A 224 -1.70 16.56 0.78
CA LEU A 224 -1.54 16.20 -0.63
C LEU A 224 -1.40 14.68 -0.82
N ASP A 225 -0.61 14.00 0.02
CA ASP A 225 -0.50 12.53 -0.01
C ASP A 225 -1.87 11.87 0.16
N SER A 226 -2.65 12.33 1.16
CA SER A 226 -4.00 11.80 1.39
C SER A 226 -4.93 12.03 0.20
N GLN A 227 -4.85 13.20 -0.45
CA GLN A 227 -5.68 13.51 -1.61
C GLN A 227 -5.29 12.68 -2.83
N VAL A 228 -4.00 12.48 -3.04
CA VAL A 228 -3.47 11.63 -4.12
C VAL A 228 -3.93 10.18 -3.94
N VAL A 229 -3.84 9.64 -2.74
CA VAL A 229 -4.34 8.29 -2.43
C VAL A 229 -5.86 8.20 -2.66
N GLU A 230 -6.61 9.22 -2.32
CA GLU A 230 -8.05 9.26 -2.58
C GLU A 230 -8.36 9.24 -4.08
N ILE A 231 -7.69 10.07 -4.87
CA ILE A 231 -7.85 10.09 -6.34
C ILE A 231 -7.49 8.73 -6.93
N ALA A 232 -6.34 8.15 -6.52
CA ALA A 232 -5.89 6.84 -6.97
C ALA A 232 -6.96 5.76 -6.75
N ASN A 233 -7.49 5.71 -5.53
CA ASN A 233 -8.49 4.71 -5.17
C ASN A 233 -9.84 4.93 -5.86
N LYS A 234 -10.33 6.17 -5.93
CA LYS A 234 -11.57 6.49 -6.66
C LYS A 234 -11.45 6.20 -8.15
N SER A 235 -10.27 6.40 -8.72
CA SER A 235 -10.00 6.08 -10.12
C SER A 235 -10.02 4.58 -10.39
N LEU A 236 -9.46 3.78 -9.48
CA LEU A 236 -9.61 2.32 -9.52
C LEU A 236 -11.09 1.90 -9.47
N LEU A 237 -11.87 2.48 -8.55
CA LEU A 237 -13.30 2.19 -8.43
C LEU A 237 -14.07 2.52 -9.70
N LYS A 238 -13.80 3.69 -10.27
CA LYS A 238 -14.40 4.13 -11.52
C LYS A 238 -14.14 3.15 -12.66
N ALA A 239 -12.96 2.53 -12.72
CA ALA A 239 -12.66 1.49 -13.68
C ALA A 239 -13.63 0.29 -13.54
N GLY A 240 -13.91 -0.15 -12.31
CA GLY A 240 -14.89 -1.22 -12.05
C GLY A 240 -16.32 -0.86 -12.45
N GLU A 241 -16.75 0.36 -12.10
CA GLU A 241 -18.06 0.89 -12.47
C GLU A 241 -18.24 0.95 -13.99
N ASP A 242 -17.27 1.51 -14.71
CA ASP A 242 -17.33 1.70 -16.16
C ASP A 242 -17.35 0.37 -16.92
N VAL A 243 -16.67 -0.66 -16.42
CA VAL A 243 -16.76 -2.01 -16.99
C VAL A 243 -18.14 -2.62 -16.77
N GLY A 244 -18.84 -2.27 -15.69
CA GLY A 244 -20.23 -2.63 -15.43
C GLY A 244 -20.48 -4.11 -15.24
N GLN A 245 -19.52 -4.88 -14.75
CA GLN A 245 -19.69 -6.30 -14.44
C GLN A 245 -20.50 -6.48 -13.14
N LYS A 246 -21.69 -7.05 -13.22
CA LYS A 246 -22.62 -7.21 -12.08
C LYS A 246 -22.06 -7.99 -10.89
N LYS A 247 -21.08 -8.86 -11.11
CA LYS A 247 -20.47 -9.74 -10.09
C LYS A 247 -18.97 -9.48 -9.94
N LEU A 248 -18.52 -8.25 -10.24
CA LEU A 248 -17.13 -7.90 -10.04
C LEU A 248 -16.83 -7.84 -8.55
N ARG A 249 -15.80 -8.53 -8.13
CA ARG A 249 -15.28 -8.52 -6.76
C ARG A 249 -14.02 -7.73 -6.69
N ALA A 250 -13.79 -7.17 -5.53
CA ALA A 250 -12.53 -6.56 -5.17
C ALA A 250 -12.02 -7.12 -3.84
N ARG A 251 -10.72 -7.08 -3.66
CA ARG A 251 -10.05 -7.41 -2.41
C ARG A 251 -9.49 -6.12 -1.81
N PHE A 252 -9.78 -5.89 -0.54
CA PHE A 252 -9.21 -4.79 0.21
C PHE A 252 -7.75 -5.11 0.58
N ILE A 253 -6.88 -4.13 0.44
CA ILE A 253 -5.46 -4.23 0.75
C ILE A 253 -5.08 -3.06 1.64
N ALA A 254 -4.62 -3.33 2.86
CA ALA A 254 -4.06 -2.33 3.75
C ALA A 254 -2.54 -2.38 3.73
N GLU A 255 -1.90 -1.22 3.77
CA GLU A 255 -0.50 -1.12 4.14
C GLU A 255 -0.41 -1.28 5.66
N ILE A 256 0.26 -2.34 6.13
CA ILE A 256 0.36 -2.63 7.55
C ILE A 256 1.64 -2.00 8.09
N ASP A 257 1.45 -0.89 8.81
CA ASP A 257 2.52 -0.18 9.52
C ASP A 257 1.99 0.37 10.86
N ASP A 258 2.79 1.17 11.56
CA ASP A 258 2.46 1.79 12.84
C ASP A 258 1.26 2.77 12.80
N ARG A 259 0.86 3.19 11.59
CA ARG A 259 -0.29 4.08 11.35
C ARG A 259 -1.58 3.31 11.03
N THR A 260 -1.47 2.00 10.82
CA THR A 260 -2.61 1.18 10.40
C THR A 260 -3.66 1.10 11.50
N THR A 261 -4.89 1.48 11.17
CA THR A 261 -6.00 1.35 12.11
C THR A 261 -6.41 -0.12 12.28
N LYS A 262 -6.95 -0.47 13.44
CA LYS A 262 -7.52 -1.81 13.69
C LYS A 262 -8.56 -2.21 12.65
N MET A 263 -9.29 -1.24 12.08
CA MET A 263 -10.27 -1.48 11.04
C MET A 263 -9.59 -1.86 9.73
N CYS A 264 -8.57 -1.12 9.27
CA CYS A 264 -7.83 -1.46 8.05
C CYS A 264 -7.13 -2.81 8.17
N ASP A 265 -6.52 -3.10 9.33
CA ASP A 265 -5.91 -4.39 9.62
C ASP A 265 -6.96 -5.52 9.57
N GLY A 266 -8.10 -5.34 10.24
CA GLY A 266 -9.21 -6.30 10.22
C GLY A 266 -9.77 -6.57 8.83
N MET A 267 -9.79 -5.56 7.95
CA MET A 267 -10.29 -5.68 6.58
C MET A 267 -9.27 -6.19 5.56
N ASN A 268 -7.97 -6.17 5.90
CA ASN A 268 -6.92 -6.55 4.98
C ASN A 268 -7.13 -7.98 4.44
N GLY A 269 -7.21 -8.10 3.10
CA GLY A 269 -7.49 -9.36 2.41
C GLY A 269 -8.96 -9.72 2.25
N MET A 270 -9.91 -8.95 2.81
CA MET A 270 -11.34 -9.21 2.66
C MET A 270 -11.81 -9.00 1.23
N LEU A 271 -12.76 -9.84 0.81
CA LEU A 271 -13.40 -9.80 -0.49
C LEU A 271 -14.79 -9.15 -0.36
N PHE A 272 -15.12 -8.30 -1.33
CA PHE A 272 -16.44 -7.65 -1.39
C PHE A 272 -16.85 -7.40 -2.84
N TYR A 273 -18.16 -7.17 -3.06
CA TYR A 273 -18.68 -6.82 -4.39
C TYR A 273 -18.48 -5.32 -4.64
N VAL A 274 -18.07 -4.98 -5.86
CA VAL A 274 -17.86 -3.57 -6.26
C VAL A 274 -19.12 -2.71 -6.11
N ASN A 275 -20.29 -3.28 -6.31
CA ASN A 275 -21.57 -2.57 -6.20
C ASN A 275 -22.16 -2.55 -4.77
N ASP A 276 -21.46 -3.09 -3.80
CA ASP A 276 -21.94 -3.21 -2.42
C ASP A 276 -20.78 -2.97 -1.42
N TRP A 277 -20.13 -1.82 -1.58
CA TRP A 277 -18.90 -1.44 -0.89
C TRP A 277 -19.02 -1.33 0.62
N ASN A 278 -20.21 -1.06 1.13
CA ASN A 278 -20.48 -0.91 2.55
C ASN A 278 -20.89 -2.23 3.21
N ARG A 279 -21.00 -3.32 2.44
CA ARG A 279 -21.38 -4.64 2.91
C ARG A 279 -20.35 -5.66 2.54
N PHE A 280 -19.85 -6.38 3.52
CA PHE A 280 -18.99 -7.53 3.33
C PHE A 280 -19.32 -8.57 4.39
N TYR A 281 -19.06 -9.79 4.04
CA TYR A 281 -19.22 -10.92 4.95
C TYR A 281 -17.93 -11.12 5.72
N ARG A 282 -18.07 -11.28 7.03
CA ARG A 282 -17.01 -11.67 7.93
C ARG A 282 -17.45 -12.90 8.68
N TYR A 283 -16.58 -13.90 8.81
CA TYR A 283 -16.82 -15.02 9.70
C TYR A 283 -16.92 -14.49 11.15
N SER A 284 -18.00 -14.85 11.84
CA SER A 284 -18.20 -14.58 13.23
C SER A 284 -17.89 -15.84 14.04
N ASP A 285 -16.90 -15.76 14.92
CA ASP A 285 -16.54 -16.87 15.81
C ASP A 285 -17.68 -17.20 16.79
N ASP A 286 -18.49 -16.21 17.17
CA ASP A 286 -19.64 -16.37 18.05
C ASP A 286 -20.78 -17.11 17.37
N ASP A 287 -21.06 -16.78 16.10
CA ASP A 287 -22.15 -17.39 15.33
C ASP A 287 -21.70 -18.62 14.55
N LYS A 288 -20.40 -18.87 14.42
CA LYS A 288 -19.77 -19.94 13.60
C LYS A 288 -20.27 -19.94 12.15
N ARG A 289 -20.50 -18.75 11.59
CA ARG A 289 -20.97 -18.54 10.23
C ARG A 289 -20.53 -17.16 9.71
N ASP A 290 -20.60 -16.99 8.41
CA ASP A 290 -20.41 -15.67 7.80
C ASP A 290 -21.58 -14.76 8.14
N VAL A 291 -21.29 -13.66 8.80
CA VAL A 291 -22.25 -12.63 9.16
C VAL A 291 -22.01 -11.40 8.30
N LEU A 292 -23.10 -10.84 7.77
CA LEU A 292 -23.04 -9.57 7.05
C LEU A 292 -22.58 -8.48 8.02
N TYR A 293 -21.45 -7.88 7.71
CA TYR A 293 -20.85 -6.85 8.53
C TYR A 293 -21.00 -5.49 7.88
N THR A 294 -21.61 -4.55 8.60
CA THR A 294 -21.64 -3.14 8.20
C THR A 294 -20.63 -2.38 9.05
N ILE A 295 -19.68 -1.69 8.40
CA ILE A 295 -18.69 -0.91 9.14
C ILE A 295 -19.39 0.31 9.75
N LYS A 296 -19.38 0.38 11.09
CA LYS A 296 -19.86 1.54 11.82
C LYS A 296 -19.08 2.78 11.40
N GLY A 297 -19.76 3.82 10.92
CA GLY A 297 -19.15 5.05 10.40
C GLY A 297 -19.07 5.13 8.87
N LEU A 298 -19.39 4.04 8.16
CA LEU A 298 -19.61 4.04 6.71
C LEU A 298 -21.08 4.29 6.33
N GLU A 299 -21.95 4.36 7.31
CA GLU A 299 -23.40 4.41 7.12
C GLU A 299 -23.93 5.76 6.63
N VAL A 300 -23.20 6.84 6.83
CA VAL A 300 -23.69 8.18 6.53
C VAL A 300 -23.01 8.71 5.26
N GLY A 301 -23.69 8.52 4.14
CA GLY A 301 -23.33 9.17 2.85
C GLY A 301 -22.07 8.62 2.19
N ALA A 302 -21.54 7.53 2.66
CA ALA A 302 -20.37 6.92 2.08
C ALA A 302 -20.75 6.06 0.89
N ASN A 303 -20.94 6.69 -0.25
CA ASN A 303 -20.82 6.03 -1.55
C ASN A 303 -19.36 5.60 -1.84
N LEU A 304 -18.55 5.46 -0.78
CA LEU A 304 -17.14 5.18 -0.87
C LEU A 304 -16.86 3.81 -0.27
N PRO A 305 -16.01 3.01 -0.93
CA PRO A 305 -15.46 1.82 -0.31
C PRO A 305 -14.73 2.18 0.98
N PRO A 306 -14.45 1.21 1.84
CA PRO A 306 -13.72 1.41 3.09
C PRO A 306 -12.30 1.99 2.92
N ILE A 307 -11.87 2.21 1.70
CA ILE A 307 -10.65 2.93 1.35
C ILE A 307 -10.92 4.43 1.45
N ASN A 308 -10.09 5.15 2.20
CA ASN A 308 -10.13 6.60 2.45
C ASN A 308 -11.22 7.11 3.40
N ASN A 309 -11.90 6.26 4.12
CA ASN A 309 -12.79 6.73 5.18
C ASN A 309 -12.04 7.16 6.46
N HIS A 310 -10.72 7.01 6.45
CA HIS A 310 -9.88 7.41 7.57
C HIS A 310 -9.23 8.74 7.30
N PHE A 311 -9.43 9.62 8.23
CA PHE A 311 -8.70 10.85 8.36
C PHE A 311 -7.20 10.54 8.41
N HIS A 312 -6.43 11.04 7.45
CA HIS A 312 -4.98 11.07 7.44
C HIS A 312 -4.26 9.78 7.06
N TYR A 313 -3.57 9.86 5.94
CA TYR A 313 -2.48 8.95 5.53
C TYR A 313 -2.87 7.48 5.31
N CYS A 314 -4.13 7.19 5.00
CA CYS A 314 -4.55 5.84 4.68
C CYS A 314 -4.04 5.45 3.28
N ARG A 315 -3.10 4.51 3.22
CA ARG A 315 -2.59 3.92 1.98
C ARG A 315 -3.27 2.58 1.64
N SER A 316 -4.43 2.34 2.22
CA SER A 316 -5.25 1.19 1.82
C SER A 316 -5.75 1.35 0.40
N THR A 317 -5.86 0.24 -0.32
CA THR A 317 -6.31 0.21 -1.71
C THR A 317 -7.12 -1.06 -1.98
N ILE A 318 -7.52 -1.26 -3.22
CA ILE A 318 -8.20 -2.47 -3.68
C ILE A 318 -7.48 -3.08 -4.87
N THR A 319 -7.72 -4.37 -5.11
CA THR A 319 -7.40 -5.03 -6.38
C THR A 319 -8.61 -5.80 -6.85
N TYR A 320 -8.82 -5.85 -8.16
CA TYR A 320 -9.95 -6.57 -8.71
C TYR A 320 -9.71 -8.06 -8.76
N LEU A 321 -10.77 -8.81 -8.46
CA LEU A 321 -10.79 -10.25 -8.55
C LEU A 321 -11.84 -10.64 -9.60
N THR A 322 -11.36 -11.01 -10.78
CA THR A 322 -12.24 -11.48 -11.87
C THR A 322 -12.97 -12.75 -11.46
N GLU A 323 -14.11 -13.05 -12.09
CA GLU A 323 -14.86 -14.29 -11.80
C GLU A 323 -14.00 -15.54 -12.02
N MET A 324 -13.13 -15.54 -13.02
CA MET A 324 -12.18 -16.64 -13.26
C MET A 324 -11.25 -16.83 -12.07
N LYS A 325 -10.57 -15.78 -11.61
CA LYS A 325 -9.67 -15.85 -10.45
C LYS A 325 -10.39 -16.21 -9.15
N TYR A 326 -11.64 -15.77 -9.01
CA TYR A 326 -12.45 -16.15 -7.85
C TYR A 326 -12.82 -17.63 -7.88
N ASN A 327 -13.19 -18.17 -9.05
CA ASN A 327 -13.47 -19.58 -9.24
C ASN A 327 -12.20 -20.46 -9.02
N GLU A 328 -11.03 -19.98 -9.44
CA GLU A 328 -9.74 -20.61 -9.13
C GLU A 328 -9.50 -20.66 -7.62
N LEU A 329 -9.78 -19.56 -6.90
CA LEU A 329 -9.66 -19.51 -5.44
C LEU A 329 -10.61 -20.50 -4.75
N ILE A 330 -11.87 -20.59 -5.21
CA ILE A 330 -12.83 -21.56 -4.70
C ILE A 330 -12.36 -23.00 -4.96
N ALA A 331 -11.89 -23.29 -6.16
CA ALA A 331 -11.39 -24.61 -6.52
C ALA A 331 -10.19 -25.00 -5.65
N GLU A 332 -9.25 -24.08 -5.46
CA GLU A 332 -8.09 -24.26 -4.58
C GLU A 332 -8.52 -24.52 -3.14
N TYR A 333 -9.40 -23.69 -2.59
CA TYR A 333 -9.93 -23.87 -1.24
C TYR A 333 -10.61 -25.23 -1.04
N ASN A 334 -11.51 -25.61 -1.94
CA ASN A 334 -12.22 -26.89 -1.87
C ASN A 334 -11.26 -28.09 -1.99
N GLN A 335 -10.23 -27.98 -2.82
CA GLN A 335 -9.21 -29.00 -2.96
C GLN A 335 -8.42 -29.17 -1.66
N LEU A 336 -7.98 -28.07 -1.05
CA LEU A 336 -7.25 -28.10 0.22
C LEU A 336 -8.12 -28.65 1.36
N LYS A 337 -9.39 -28.21 1.45
CA LYS A 337 -10.36 -28.75 2.43
C LYS A 337 -10.54 -30.26 2.29
N ARG A 338 -10.49 -30.79 1.07
CA ARG A 338 -10.57 -32.22 0.84
C ARG A 338 -9.32 -32.98 1.26
N ILE A 339 -8.13 -32.38 1.07
CA ILE A 339 -6.83 -33.03 1.29
C ILE A 339 -6.37 -32.91 2.74
N ILE A 340 -6.42 -31.69 3.30
CA ILE A 340 -5.91 -31.32 4.62
C ILE A 340 -6.94 -30.47 5.40
N PRO A 341 -8.13 -31.03 5.70
CA PRO A 341 -9.25 -30.23 6.24
C PRO A 341 -8.93 -29.51 7.56
N SER A 342 -8.08 -30.06 8.42
CA SER A 342 -7.67 -29.45 9.69
C SER A 342 -6.76 -28.23 9.55
N GLU A 343 -6.12 -28.07 8.39
CA GLU A 343 -5.12 -27.04 8.15
C GLU A 343 -5.68 -25.82 7.40
N VAL A 344 -6.92 -25.94 6.94
CA VAL A 344 -7.56 -24.91 6.11
C VAL A 344 -8.69 -24.24 6.90
N PRO A 345 -8.76 -22.90 6.91
CA PRO A 345 -9.83 -22.18 7.59
C PRO A 345 -11.23 -22.67 7.23
N GLU A 346 -12.20 -22.44 8.11
CA GLU A 346 -13.56 -22.89 7.87
C GLU A 346 -14.25 -22.14 6.75
N SER A 347 -13.95 -20.84 6.58
CA SER A 347 -14.51 -20.03 5.52
C SER A 347 -13.53 -19.71 4.38
N LEU A 348 -14.08 -19.52 3.17
CA LEU A 348 -13.32 -19.09 2.00
C LEU A 348 -12.70 -17.68 2.21
N GLU A 349 -13.41 -16.80 2.90
CA GLU A 349 -12.97 -15.43 3.17
C GLU A 349 -11.72 -15.43 4.05
N GLU A 350 -11.72 -16.23 5.10
CA GLU A 350 -10.56 -16.37 6.00
C GLU A 350 -9.39 -17.01 5.27
N TYR A 351 -9.64 -18.04 4.47
CA TYR A 351 -8.62 -18.61 3.60
C TYR A 351 -8.03 -17.56 2.64
N ALA A 352 -8.89 -16.78 1.98
CA ALA A 352 -8.44 -15.71 1.08
C ALA A 352 -7.58 -14.67 1.82
N LYS A 353 -8.00 -14.29 3.02
CA LYS A 353 -7.25 -13.37 3.87
C LYS A 353 -5.85 -13.90 4.17
N LEU A 354 -5.72 -15.12 4.66
CA LEU A 354 -4.44 -15.75 4.97
C LEU A 354 -3.58 -15.92 3.72
N ARG A 355 -4.16 -16.44 2.64
CA ARG A 355 -3.46 -16.69 1.37
C ARG A 355 -2.82 -15.43 0.78
N TYR A 356 -3.48 -14.30 0.89
CA TYR A 356 -3.03 -13.07 0.27
C TYR A 356 -2.17 -12.18 1.18
N ASN A 357 -2.35 -12.28 2.49
CA ASN A 357 -1.61 -11.45 3.44
C ASN A 357 -0.36 -12.11 3.98
N ASN A 358 -0.27 -13.44 3.90
CA ASN A 358 0.83 -14.19 4.46
C ASN A 358 1.43 -15.13 3.41
N SER A 359 2.54 -14.71 2.79
CA SER A 359 3.25 -15.50 1.80
C SER A 359 3.74 -16.83 2.36
N ASN A 360 4.21 -16.84 3.61
CA ASN A 360 4.69 -18.05 4.26
C ASN A 360 3.54 -19.05 4.47
N TYR A 361 2.35 -18.57 4.86
CA TYR A 361 1.16 -19.44 4.95
C TYR A 361 0.84 -20.09 3.61
N TYR A 362 0.90 -19.33 2.51
CA TYR A 362 0.58 -19.87 1.19
C TYR A 362 1.59 -20.94 0.75
N GLU A 363 2.86 -20.71 0.97
CA GLU A 363 3.92 -21.69 0.68
C GLU A 363 3.79 -22.93 1.56
N GLU A 364 3.56 -22.74 2.86
CA GLU A 364 3.36 -23.83 3.81
C GLU A 364 2.13 -24.67 3.46
N ILE A 365 0.99 -24.05 3.14
CA ILE A 365 -0.23 -24.78 2.80
C ILE A 365 -0.07 -25.57 1.48
N LYS A 366 0.70 -25.06 0.53
CA LYS A 366 1.03 -25.79 -0.71
C LYS A 366 1.92 -26.99 -0.45
N LEU A 367 2.90 -26.84 0.42
CA LEU A 367 3.73 -27.96 0.86
C LEU A 367 2.89 -29.02 1.58
N LYS A 368 2.01 -28.62 2.50
CA LYS A 368 1.06 -29.52 3.18
C LYS A 368 0.13 -30.21 2.19
N GLU A 369 -0.32 -29.52 1.15
CA GLU A 369 -1.13 -30.09 0.07
C GLU A 369 -0.40 -31.21 -0.68
N GLU A 370 0.87 -30.96 -1.08
CA GLU A 370 1.71 -31.96 -1.76
C GLU A 370 1.89 -33.22 -0.90
N ILE A 371 2.29 -33.02 0.35
CA ILE A 371 2.49 -34.13 1.32
C ILE A 371 1.17 -34.83 1.59
N GLY A 372 0.06 -34.10 1.71
CA GLY A 372 -1.27 -34.66 1.95
C GLY A 372 -1.79 -35.49 0.77
N LYS A 373 -1.56 -35.07 -0.47
CA LYS A 373 -1.88 -35.87 -1.65
C LYS A 373 -1.13 -37.19 -1.65
N HIS A 374 0.16 -37.13 -1.33
CA HIS A 374 1.00 -38.31 -1.26
C HIS A 374 0.56 -39.25 -0.12
N TYR A 375 0.32 -38.70 1.07
CA TYR A 375 -0.17 -39.45 2.23
C TYR A 375 -1.49 -40.18 1.95
N LYS A 376 -2.48 -39.51 1.30
CA LYS A 376 -3.76 -40.16 0.93
C LYS A 376 -3.62 -41.24 -0.10
N LYS A 377 -2.83 -41.02 -1.14
CA LYS A 377 -2.57 -42.05 -2.16
C LYS A 377 -2.04 -43.36 -1.54
N ASP A 378 -1.16 -43.22 -0.57
CA ASP A 378 -0.57 -44.38 0.08
C ASP A 378 -1.54 -45.10 1.05
N LEU A 379 -2.44 -44.34 1.69
CA LEU A 379 -3.52 -44.94 2.49
C LEU A 379 -4.47 -45.81 1.63
N GLU A 380 -4.72 -45.41 0.38
CA GLU A 380 -5.54 -46.14 -0.57
C GLU A 380 -4.88 -47.43 -1.04
N ILE A 381 -3.53 -47.48 -1.11
CA ILE A 381 -2.75 -48.65 -1.55
C ILE A 381 -2.55 -49.67 -0.43
N GLY A 382 -2.87 -49.36 0.81
CA GLY A 382 -2.90 -50.35 1.89
C GLY A 382 -1.57 -50.62 2.61
N GLU A 383 -0.57 -49.73 2.46
CA GLU A 383 0.74 -49.88 3.08
C GLU A 383 0.78 -49.51 4.59
N LYS A 384 1.82 -49.95 5.30
CA LYS A 384 1.97 -49.86 6.78
C LYS A 384 2.02 -48.48 7.40
N LYS A 385 1.99 -47.40 6.62
CA LYS A 385 1.91 -46.02 7.10
C LYS A 385 0.66 -45.66 7.88
N LYS A 386 -0.33 -46.54 7.90
CA LYS A 386 -1.64 -46.37 8.55
C LYS A 386 -1.60 -46.06 10.03
N THR A 387 -0.44 -46.10 10.66
CA THR A 387 -0.29 -45.85 12.11
C THR A 387 0.05 -44.40 12.46
N LEU A 388 0.44 -43.57 11.50
CA LEU A 388 0.76 -42.17 11.74
C LEU A 388 -0.42 -41.25 11.36
N SER A 389 -0.73 -40.28 12.21
CA SER A 389 -1.61 -39.18 11.82
C SER A 389 -0.94 -38.33 10.72
N PHE A 390 -1.74 -37.59 9.95
CA PHE A 390 -1.18 -36.70 8.95
C PHE A 390 -0.16 -35.71 9.56
N ASN A 391 -0.46 -35.13 10.72
CA ASN A 391 0.46 -34.18 11.37
C ASN A 391 1.79 -34.86 11.75
N SER A 392 1.75 -36.05 12.34
CA SER A 392 2.98 -36.78 12.67
C SER A 392 3.78 -37.18 11.43
N TYR A 393 3.10 -37.49 10.32
CA TYR A 393 3.76 -37.77 9.05
C TYR A 393 4.39 -36.51 8.47
N TYR A 394 3.67 -35.37 8.46
CA TYR A 394 4.13 -34.09 7.99
C TYR A 394 5.37 -33.61 8.77
N GLU A 395 5.31 -33.62 10.09
CA GLU A 395 6.47 -33.32 10.95
C GLU A 395 7.68 -34.16 10.61
N LYS A 396 7.48 -35.46 10.42
CA LYS A 396 8.56 -36.36 10.07
C LYS A 396 9.16 -36.09 8.70
N VAL A 397 8.33 -35.71 7.72
CA VAL A 397 8.79 -35.31 6.38
C VAL A 397 9.66 -34.05 6.47
N ASN A 398 9.17 -33.03 7.17
CA ASN A 398 9.91 -31.80 7.31
C ASN A 398 11.22 -31.95 8.07
N ASP A 399 11.18 -32.61 9.22
CA ASP A 399 12.35 -32.93 10.03
C ASP A 399 13.42 -33.70 9.24
N THR A 400 12.99 -34.68 8.42
CA THR A 400 13.91 -35.45 7.58
C THR A 400 14.48 -34.59 6.45
N ARG A 401 13.66 -33.82 5.77
CA ARG A 401 14.09 -32.92 4.68
C ARG A 401 15.08 -31.86 5.18
N GLU A 402 14.79 -31.24 6.31
CA GLU A 402 15.65 -30.23 6.92
C GLU A 402 17.00 -30.81 7.34
N TYR A 403 16.98 -31.96 8.02
CA TYR A 403 18.18 -32.63 8.50
C TYR A 403 19.11 -33.07 7.37
N LEU A 404 18.58 -33.54 6.25
CA LEU A 404 19.36 -34.08 5.12
C LEU A 404 19.76 -33.04 4.07
N ARG A 405 19.21 -31.83 4.11
CA ARG A 405 19.43 -30.78 3.10
C ARG A 405 20.90 -30.41 2.86
N ASN A 406 21.75 -30.54 3.86
CA ASN A 406 23.17 -30.15 3.80
C ASN A 406 24.12 -31.36 3.99
N VAL A 407 23.62 -32.58 3.89
CA VAL A 407 24.44 -33.77 4.02
C VAL A 407 25.31 -33.94 2.79
N GLN A 408 26.59 -34.23 2.99
CA GLN A 408 27.56 -34.49 1.94
C GLN A 408 27.56 -35.97 1.56
N ALA A 409 27.19 -36.26 0.33
CA ALA A 409 27.41 -37.61 -0.18
C ALA A 409 28.89 -37.73 -0.61
N LYS A 410 29.58 -38.72 -0.07
CA LYS A 410 31.00 -38.97 -0.33
C LYS A 410 31.25 -39.05 -1.83
N ASP A 411 32.20 -38.23 -2.32
CA ASP A 411 32.63 -38.17 -3.71
C ASP A 411 31.61 -37.54 -4.70
N PHE A 412 30.41 -37.11 -4.24
CA PHE A 412 29.35 -36.59 -5.12
C PHE A 412 28.87 -35.16 -4.81
N GLY A 413 28.97 -34.71 -3.57
CA GLY A 413 28.55 -33.36 -3.17
C GLY A 413 27.34 -33.32 -2.24
N THR A 414 26.77 -32.11 -2.09
CA THR A 414 25.69 -31.85 -1.14
C THR A 414 24.35 -32.37 -1.65
N ILE A 415 23.64 -33.11 -0.82
CA ILE A 415 22.28 -33.56 -1.15
C ILE A 415 21.32 -32.37 -1.16
N GLY A 416 20.63 -32.18 -2.28
CA GLY A 416 19.66 -31.09 -2.48
C GLY A 416 18.26 -31.43 -1.95
N GLU A 417 17.79 -32.65 -2.17
CA GLU A 417 16.42 -33.05 -1.87
C GLU A 417 16.32 -34.54 -1.47
N ILE A 418 15.28 -34.87 -0.66
CA ILE A 418 14.81 -36.21 -0.45
C ILE A 418 13.36 -36.38 -0.90
N LYS A 419 13.09 -37.36 -1.76
CA LYS A 419 11.76 -37.60 -2.33
C LYS A 419 10.81 -38.24 -1.29
N LEU A 420 9.52 -37.87 -1.35
CA LEU A 420 8.52 -38.35 -0.37
C LEU A 420 8.47 -39.86 -0.26
N HIS A 421 8.47 -40.61 -1.38
CA HIS A 421 8.46 -42.08 -1.35
C HIS A 421 9.71 -42.67 -0.69
N THR A 422 10.81 -41.93 -0.63
CA THR A 422 12.00 -42.36 0.11
C THR A 422 11.77 -42.27 1.60
N ILE A 423 11.16 -41.20 2.07
CA ILE A 423 10.78 -41.01 3.47
C ILE A 423 9.81 -42.13 3.89
N ASP A 424 8.87 -42.49 3.04
CA ASP A 424 7.97 -43.62 3.26
C ASP A 424 8.70 -44.89 3.48
N ARG A 425 9.68 -45.21 2.61
CA ARG A 425 10.50 -46.41 2.76
C ARG A 425 11.39 -46.41 4.01
N MET A 426 11.83 -45.19 4.42
CA MET A 426 12.54 -45.04 5.70
C MET A 426 11.62 -45.42 6.87
N ILE A 427 10.37 -44.94 6.86
CA ILE A 427 9.37 -45.26 7.89
C ILE A 427 9.08 -46.76 7.92
N ASP A 428 8.75 -47.33 6.75
CA ASP A 428 8.37 -48.77 6.66
C ASP A 428 9.50 -49.71 7.05
N ARG A 429 10.73 -49.32 6.79
CA ARG A 429 11.91 -50.15 6.99
C ARG A 429 12.69 -49.81 8.25
N ASN A 430 12.17 -48.88 9.03
CA ASN A 430 12.83 -48.37 10.23
C ASN A 430 14.30 -47.94 9.94
N ILE A 431 14.47 -47.06 8.96
CA ILE A 431 15.73 -46.40 8.61
C ILE A 431 15.61 -44.97 9.08
N THR A 432 16.54 -44.51 9.90
CA THR A 432 16.48 -43.16 10.45
C THR A 432 17.19 -42.12 9.53
N LYS A 433 16.95 -40.86 9.77
CA LYS A 433 17.66 -39.77 9.06
C LYS A 433 19.16 -39.77 9.36
N GLU A 434 19.53 -40.18 10.58
CA GLU A 434 20.91 -40.38 11.01
C GLU A 434 21.57 -41.55 10.25
N ASP A 435 20.83 -42.63 10.02
CA ASP A 435 21.30 -43.72 9.19
C ASP A 435 21.64 -43.24 7.77
N ILE A 436 20.72 -42.47 7.15
CA ILE A 436 20.93 -41.91 5.80
C ILE A 436 22.20 -41.06 5.75
N LYS A 437 22.33 -40.15 6.71
CA LYS A 437 23.53 -39.28 6.81
C LYS A 437 24.80 -40.12 6.92
N ASN A 438 24.85 -41.04 7.86
CA ASN A 438 26.03 -41.89 8.08
C ASN A 438 26.40 -42.74 6.87
N ILE A 439 25.41 -43.21 6.12
CA ILE A 439 25.63 -44.00 4.89
C ILE A 439 26.19 -43.14 3.77
N LEU A 440 25.69 -41.90 3.64
CA LEU A 440 26.12 -41.00 2.57
C LEU A 440 27.51 -40.40 2.84
N GLU A 441 27.79 -40.00 4.09
CA GLU A 441 29.05 -39.35 4.47
C GLU A 441 30.22 -40.32 4.59
N ASP A 442 29.96 -41.52 5.11
CA ASP A 442 30.99 -42.55 5.40
C ASP A 442 30.50 -43.96 5.01
N PRO A 443 30.26 -44.27 3.74
CA PRO A 443 29.86 -45.55 3.26
C PRO A 443 30.98 -46.62 3.41
N THR A 444 30.60 -47.84 3.74
CA THR A 444 31.53 -48.98 3.64
C THR A 444 31.87 -49.33 2.20
N ASN A 445 30.92 -49.13 1.30
CA ASN A 445 31.09 -49.33 -0.14
C ASN A 445 30.06 -48.46 -0.90
N HIS A 446 30.36 -48.08 -2.13
CA HIS A 446 29.39 -47.50 -3.06
C HIS A 446 29.64 -47.99 -4.49
N TRP A 447 28.60 -47.92 -5.33
CA TRP A 447 28.67 -48.35 -6.74
C TRP A 447 27.56 -47.72 -7.56
N TYR A 448 27.85 -47.52 -8.81
CA TYR A 448 26.87 -47.08 -9.79
C TYR A 448 25.92 -48.21 -10.21
N SER A 449 24.62 -47.93 -10.24
CA SER A 449 23.56 -48.79 -10.72
C SER A 449 23.00 -48.32 -12.06
N PRO A 450 23.41 -48.89 -13.21
CA PRO A 450 22.95 -48.42 -14.53
C PRO A 450 21.44 -48.57 -14.74
N ILE A 451 20.83 -49.60 -14.14
CA ILE A 451 19.40 -49.89 -14.27
C ILE A 451 18.56 -48.71 -13.73
N ASN A 452 19.03 -48.09 -12.67
CA ASN A 452 18.29 -47.07 -11.97
C ASN A 452 18.90 -45.65 -12.16
N ASN A 453 19.94 -45.51 -12.96
CA ASN A 453 20.74 -44.30 -13.09
C ASN A 453 20.98 -43.63 -11.72
N SER A 454 21.63 -44.35 -10.84
CA SER A 454 21.82 -43.94 -9.45
C SER A 454 23.10 -44.49 -8.87
N GLU A 455 23.71 -43.70 -7.97
CA GLU A 455 24.79 -44.20 -7.11
C GLU A 455 24.20 -44.78 -5.84
N VAL A 456 24.65 -45.97 -5.48
CA VAL A 456 24.16 -46.73 -4.30
C VAL A 456 25.25 -46.77 -3.24
N PHE A 457 24.96 -46.21 -2.08
CA PHE A 457 25.82 -46.20 -0.91
C PHE A 457 25.39 -47.29 0.06
N PHE A 458 26.33 -48.04 0.65
CA PHE A 458 26.07 -49.14 1.54
C PHE A 458 26.85 -49.00 2.84
N LYS A 459 26.16 -49.23 3.97
CA LYS A 459 26.73 -49.36 5.31
C LYS A 459 25.77 -50.14 6.22
N ASP A 460 26.28 -50.99 7.10
CA ASP A 460 25.54 -51.69 8.14
C ASP A 460 24.24 -52.37 7.65
N LYS A 461 24.31 -53.08 6.53
CA LYS A 461 23.17 -53.76 5.88
C LYS A 461 22.04 -52.82 5.44
N LYS A 462 22.32 -51.53 5.31
CA LYS A 462 21.42 -50.51 4.77
C LYS A 462 22.01 -49.87 3.53
N MET A 463 21.17 -49.47 2.61
CA MET A 463 21.54 -48.87 1.32
C MET A 463 20.74 -47.64 1.06
N VAL A 464 21.40 -46.65 0.51
CA VAL A 464 20.80 -45.39 0.03
C VAL A 464 21.20 -45.18 -1.44
N ALA A 465 20.23 -44.97 -2.30
CA ALA A 465 20.49 -44.64 -3.68
C ALA A 465 20.20 -43.17 -3.93
N ILE A 466 21.14 -42.48 -4.56
CA ILE A 466 20.98 -41.07 -4.97
C ILE A 466 20.89 -40.95 -6.49
N ASP A 467 20.15 -39.97 -6.95
CA ASP A 467 20.22 -39.45 -8.31
C ASP A 467 21.46 -38.60 -8.46
N ILE A 468 22.33 -38.90 -9.42
CA ILE A 468 23.59 -38.20 -9.57
C ILE A 468 23.39 -36.80 -10.19
N GLU A 469 22.42 -36.69 -11.08
CA GLU A 469 22.14 -35.41 -11.79
C GLU A 469 21.42 -34.42 -10.88
N GLU A 470 20.41 -34.88 -10.12
CA GLU A 470 19.61 -34.06 -9.23
C GLU A 470 20.22 -33.95 -7.81
N LEU A 471 21.20 -34.75 -7.46
CA LEU A 471 21.71 -34.93 -6.09
C LEU A 471 20.58 -35.16 -5.08
N SER A 472 19.60 -35.97 -5.46
CA SER A 472 18.43 -36.27 -4.66
C SER A 472 18.45 -37.69 -4.14
N VAL A 473 17.98 -37.92 -2.88
CA VAL A 473 17.87 -39.28 -2.35
C VAL A 473 16.66 -39.98 -2.96
N LYS A 474 16.91 -40.95 -3.82
CA LYS A 474 15.88 -41.71 -4.55
C LYS A 474 15.22 -42.78 -3.70
N THR A 475 15.98 -43.49 -2.88
CA THR A 475 15.44 -44.59 -2.10
C THR A 475 16.39 -45.04 -0.98
N ALA A 476 15.81 -45.63 0.07
CA ALA A 476 16.53 -46.25 1.15
C ALA A 476 15.99 -47.68 1.40
N TYR A 477 16.86 -48.68 1.57
CA TYR A 477 16.43 -50.05 1.77
C TYR A 477 17.44 -50.88 2.59
N LYS A 478 16.99 -51.98 3.14
CA LYS A 478 17.83 -52.97 3.82
C LYS A 478 18.23 -54.06 2.83
N GLY A 479 19.49 -54.48 2.83
CA GLY A 479 19.96 -55.49 1.92
C GLY A 479 21.39 -55.93 2.22
N ARG A 480 21.88 -56.88 1.42
CA ARG A 480 23.28 -57.32 1.46
C ARG A 480 24.07 -56.49 0.47
N GLY A 481 25.17 -55.87 0.89
CA GLY A 481 26.05 -55.15 -0.03
C GLY A 481 26.54 -56.05 -1.16
N LYS A 482 26.89 -55.44 -2.31
CA LYS A 482 27.58 -56.16 -3.38
C LYS A 482 28.88 -56.71 -2.80
N LYS A 483 29.13 -58.05 -2.94
CA LYS A 483 30.43 -58.56 -2.65
C LYS A 483 31.39 -57.96 -3.69
N ASN A 484 32.50 -57.36 -3.22
CA ASN A 484 33.58 -57.01 -4.10
C ASN A 484 34.03 -58.24 -4.84
N GLU A 485 33.76 -58.32 -6.13
CA GLU A 485 34.44 -59.26 -7.05
C GLU A 485 35.75 -58.62 -7.49
#